data_0a94c4f1566a9e20a9f068c823c5c319
#
_entry.id   0a94c4f1566a9e20a9f068c823c5c319
#
_cell.length_a   1.000
_cell.length_b   1.000
_cell.length_c   1.000
_cell.angle_alpha   90.00
_cell.angle_beta   90.00
_cell.angle_gamma   90.00
#
_symmetry.space_group_name_H-M   'P 1'
#
loop_
_entity.id
_entity.type
_entity.pdbx_description
1 polymer ?
#
loop_
_entity_poly.entity_id
_entity_poly.type
_entity_poly.pdbx_seq_one_letter_code
_entity_poly.pdbx_strand_id
1 'polypeptide(L)'
;TDAPPTEPETTEEREISFDFIEIESETALLTDIDGNELYSKNQYSRIYPASLTKIMTAIVAIEHISDLDEQIMIPGDIYDQIAYENGSTAGFVAYECVTYRDMLYGAVLSSGAECCLTLASYISGSEWEFVELMNSKAKELGMSDTSFTNVCGFQNYEHYSTASDISLLLRYALENDTFYEIFTS
;
A
#
# COMPACT_ATOMS: atom_id res chain seq x y z
N THR A 1 59.59 26.38 -1.33
CA THR A 1 58.42 26.76 -0.51
C THR A 1 57.34 25.74 -0.75
N ASP A 2 57.37 24.71 0.11
CA ASP A 2 56.36 23.64 0.14
C ASP A 2 55.11 24.17 0.85
N ALA A 3 53.96 24.03 0.19
CA ALA A 3 52.69 24.29 0.84
C ALA A 3 52.35 23.09 1.78
N PRO A 4 51.74 23.33 2.94
CA PRO A 4 51.38 22.26 3.85
C PRO A 4 50.27 21.40 3.23
N PRO A 5 50.21 20.09 3.54
CA PRO A 5 49.17 19.22 3.07
C PRO A 5 47.82 19.63 3.68
N THR A 6 46.81 19.82 2.82
CA THR A 6 45.43 19.98 3.23
C THR A 6 44.91 18.69 3.85
N GLU A 7 44.55 18.74 5.13
CA GLU A 7 43.81 17.67 5.80
C GLU A 7 42.47 17.42 5.05
N PRO A 8 42.05 16.14 4.91
CA PRO A 8 40.74 15.87 4.37
C PRO A 8 39.66 16.40 5.32
N GLU A 9 38.75 17.21 4.80
CA GLU A 9 37.54 17.58 5.52
C GLU A 9 36.73 16.31 5.77
N THR A 10 36.73 15.84 7.00
CA THR A 10 35.78 14.84 7.48
C THR A 10 34.42 15.51 7.52
N THR A 11 33.57 15.21 6.56
CA THR A 11 32.12 15.46 6.63
C THR A 11 31.61 14.68 7.83
N GLU A 12 31.41 15.33 8.97
CA GLU A 12 30.62 14.79 10.07
C GLU A 12 29.20 14.50 9.51
N GLU A 13 28.86 13.24 9.31
CA GLU A 13 27.48 12.82 9.11
C GLU A 13 26.70 13.24 10.36
N ARG A 14 25.84 14.24 10.22
CA ARG A 14 24.95 14.65 11.30
C ARG A 14 23.92 13.53 11.47
N GLU A 15 24.09 12.76 12.51
CA GLU A 15 23.10 11.80 12.96
C GLU A 15 21.82 12.58 13.32
N ILE A 16 20.78 12.41 12.49
CA ILE A 16 19.47 13.05 12.73
C ILE A 16 18.75 12.16 13.75
N SER A 17 18.63 12.63 15.00
CA SER A 17 17.81 11.98 16.02
C SER A 17 16.38 12.51 15.98
N PHE A 18 15.40 11.60 16.03
CA PHE A 18 13.97 11.89 16.11
C PHE A 18 13.39 11.66 17.51
N ASP A 19 14.22 11.42 18.53
CA ASP A 19 13.83 11.07 19.91
C ASP A 19 13.00 12.16 20.61
N PHE A 20 13.00 13.38 20.07
CA PHE A 20 12.24 14.51 20.61
C PHE A 20 10.81 14.62 20.05
N ILE A 21 10.43 13.72 19.11
CA ILE A 21 9.12 13.75 18.48
C ILE A 21 8.12 12.98 19.34
N GLU A 22 7.14 13.68 19.91
CA GLU A 22 5.97 13.06 20.52
C GLU A 22 4.90 12.79 19.45
N ILE A 23 4.57 11.51 19.25
CA ILE A 23 3.51 11.06 18.33
C ILE A 23 2.35 10.51 19.15
N GLU A 24 1.15 11.05 18.95
CA GLU A 24 -0.08 10.60 19.63
C GLU A 24 -0.52 9.21 19.19
N SER A 25 -0.21 8.80 17.95
CA SER A 25 -0.54 7.46 17.43
C SER A 25 0.02 6.36 18.35
N GLU A 26 -0.71 5.27 18.49
CA GLU A 26 -0.28 4.10 19.28
C GLU A 26 0.91 3.38 18.65
N THR A 27 0.99 3.40 17.31
CA THR A 27 2.08 2.80 16.53
C THR A 27 2.62 3.81 15.52
N ALA A 28 3.93 3.79 15.30
CA ALA A 28 4.56 4.56 14.25
C ALA A 28 5.87 3.88 13.81
N LEU A 29 6.23 4.07 12.55
CA LEU A 29 7.51 3.69 11.99
C LEU A 29 7.92 4.71 10.94
N LEU A 30 9.14 5.22 11.04
CA LEU A 30 9.81 6.02 10.03
C LEU A 30 11.08 5.30 9.60
N THR A 31 11.21 5.06 8.31
CA THR A 31 12.41 4.49 7.71
C THR A 31 12.94 5.39 6.61
N ASP A 32 14.21 5.24 6.27
CA ASP A 32 14.71 5.72 5.00
C ASP A 32 14.23 4.80 3.85
N ILE A 33 14.60 5.14 2.61
CA ILE A 33 14.21 4.34 1.44
C ILE A 33 14.86 2.95 1.43
N ASP A 34 16.01 2.78 2.08
CA ASP A 34 16.70 1.51 2.20
C ASP A 34 16.10 0.63 3.30
N GLY A 35 15.21 1.19 4.13
CA GLY A 35 14.50 0.53 5.22
C GLY A 35 15.24 0.60 6.56
N ASN A 36 16.26 1.44 6.68
CA ASN A 36 16.87 1.68 7.98
C ASN A 36 15.90 2.44 8.87
N GLU A 37 15.69 1.95 10.08
CA GLU A 37 14.82 2.58 11.07
C GLU A 37 15.40 3.91 11.54
N LEU A 38 14.61 4.99 11.42
CA LEU A 38 14.94 6.31 11.91
C LEU A 38 14.16 6.65 13.19
N TYR A 39 12.94 6.13 13.32
CA TYR A 39 12.09 6.25 14.49
C TYR A 39 11.07 5.11 14.51
N SER A 40 10.79 4.58 15.71
CA SER A 40 9.72 3.61 15.87
C SER A 40 9.00 3.75 17.21
N LYS A 41 7.72 3.36 17.19
CA LYS A 41 6.86 3.25 18.37
C LYS A 41 5.95 2.05 18.16
N ASN A 42 6.12 1.00 18.96
CA ASN A 42 5.29 -0.20 18.91
C ASN A 42 5.09 -0.78 17.51
N GLN A 43 6.10 -0.74 16.65
CA GLN A 43 6.01 -1.07 15.22
C GLN A 43 5.54 -2.49 14.91
N TYR A 44 5.69 -3.41 15.86
CA TYR A 44 5.26 -4.82 15.75
C TYR A 44 3.89 -5.10 16.37
N SER A 45 3.25 -4.07 16.97
CA SER A 45 1.90 -4.23 17.49
C SER A 45 0.90 -4.39 16.36
N ARG A 46 -0.05 -5.34 16.50
CA ARG A 46 -1.12 -5.52 15.53
C ARG A 46 -2.01 -4.31 15.45
N ILE A 47 -2.28 -3.91 14.22
CA ILE A 47 -3.20 -2.82 13.87
C ILE A 47 -4.24 -3.32 12.86
N TYR A 48 -5.34 -2.63 12.78
CA TYR A 48 -6.26 -2.74 11.65
C TYR A 48 -5.75 -1.79 10.56
N PRO A 49 -5.25 -2.30 9.41
CA PRO A 49 -4.57 -1.46 8.43
C PRO A 49 -5.50 -0.50 7.70
N ALA A 50 -6.82 -0.75 7.73
CA ALA A 50 -7.80 0.04 6.99
C ALA A 50 -7.37 0.21 5.53
N SER A 51 -7.44 1.42 4.97
CA SER A 51 -7.10 1.69 3.57
C SER A 51 -5.63 1.46 3.20
N LEU A 52 -4.71 1.26 4.14
CA LEU A 52 -3.35 0.82 3.82
C LEU A 52 -3.34 -0.56 3.13
N THR A 53 -4.39 -1.36 3.30
CA THR A 53 -4.65 -2.60 2.56
C THR A 53 -4.58 -2.40 1.05
N LYS A 54 -5.01 -1.24 0.55
CA LYS A 54 -5.08 -0.93 -0.88
C LYS A 54 -3.71 -0.82 -1.55
N ILE A 55 -2.63 -0.67 -0.77
CA ILE A 55 -1.25 -0.77 -1.28
C ILE A 55 -1.02 -2.20 -1.78
N MET A 56 -1.40 -3.21 -1.00
CA MET A 56 -1.31 -4.62 -1.40
C MET A 56 -2.21 -4.92 -2.60
N THR A 57 -3.44 -4.42 -2.58
CA THR A 57 -4.38 -4.61 -3.69
C THR A 57 -3.83 -4.01 -4.99
N ALA A 58 -3.28 -2.79 -4.94
CA ALA A 58 -2.73 -2.13 -6.11
C ALA A 58 -1.49 -2.86 -6.67
N ILE A 59 -0.51 -3.23 -5.81
CA ILE A 59 0.70 -3.87 -6.31
C ILE A 59 0.42 -5.28 -6.84
N VAL A 60 -0.44 -6.07 -6.20
CA VAL A 60 -0.86 -7.37 -6.72
C VAL A 60 -1.61 -7.21 -8.04
N ALA A 61 -2.48 -6.20 -8.17
CA ALA A 61 -3.16 -5.92 -9.44
C ALA A 61 -2.17 -5.57 -10.56
N ILE A 62 -1.22 -4.67 -10.31
CA ILE A 62 -0.20 -4.25 -11.30
C ILE A 62 0.59 -5.47 -11.80
N GLU A 63 0.95 -6.39 -10.92
CA GLU A 63 1.73 -7.58 -11.29
C GLU A 63 0.96 -8.59 -12.17
N HIS A 64 -0.38 -8.50 -12.19
CA HIS A 64 -1.23 -9.41 -12.96
C HIS A 64 -1.84 -8.78 -14.22
N ILE A 65 -1.76 -7.45 -14.36
CA ILE A 65 -2.29 -6.74 -15.52
C ILE A 65 -1.23 -6.64 -16.61
N SER A 66 -1.55 -7.11 -17.81
CA SER A 66 -0.64 -7.05 -18.96
C SER A 66 -0.77 -5.76 -19.77
N ASP A 67 -1.94 -5.14 -19.77
CA ASP A 67 -2.26 -3.89 -20.48
C ASP A 67 -3.09 -2.98 -19.56
N LEU A 68 -2.48 -1.92 -19.08
CA LEU A 68 -3.14 -0.96 -18.18
C LEU A 68 -4.23 -0.12 -18.87
N ASP A 69 -4.20 -0.04 -20.19
CA ASP A 69 -5.14 0.75 -20.97
C ASP A 69 -6.31 -0.10 -21.51
N GLU A 70 -6.32 -1.40 -21.20
CA GLU A 70 -7.46 -2.27 -21.45
C GLU A 70 -8.69 -1.77 -20.70
N GLN A 71 -9.85 -1.73 -21.41
CA GLN A 71 -11.11 -1.28 -20.85
C GLN A 71 -11.87 -2.42 -20.17
N ILE A 72 -12.33 -2.12 -18.96
CA ILE A 72 -13.19 -2.99 -18.15
C ILE A 72 -14.45 -2.25 -17.73
N MET A 73 -15.48 -2.98 -17.32
CA MET A 73 -16.75 -2.40 -16.86
C MET A 73 -16.91 -2.64 -15.36
N ILE A 74 -17.25 -1.59 -14.62
CA ILE A 74 -17.46 -1.69 -13.17
C ILE A 74 -18.71 -2.52 -12.87
N PRO A 75 -18.60 -3.63 -12.10
CA PRO A 75 -19.75 -4.43 -11.72
C PRO A 75 -20.73 -3.63 -10.85
N GLY A 76 -22.05 -3.80 -11.09
CA GLY A 76 -23.05 -3.04 -10.35
C GLY A 76 -23.32 -3.56 -8.94
N ASP A 77 -23.11 -4.83 -8.70
CA ASP A 77 -23.37 -5.53 -7.43
C ASP A 77 -22.38 -5.19 -6.31
N ILE A 78 -21.19 -4.69 -6.65
CA ILE A 78 -20.19 -4.28 -5.65
C ILE A 78 -20.65 -3.10 -4.78
N TYR A 79 -21.56 -2.26 -5.28
CA TYR A 79 -22.01 -1.06 -4.56
C TYR A 79 -22.86 -1.37 -3.34
N ASP A 80 -23.56 -2.50 -3.31
CA ASP A 80 -24.28 -2.96 -2.12
C ASP A 80 -23.31 -3.30 -0.98
N GLN A 81 -22.20 -3.95 -1.28
CA GLN A 81 -21.13 -4.23 -0.32
C GLN A 81 -20.48 -2.94 0.17
N ILE A 82 -20.13 -2.02 -0.73
CA ILE A 82 -19.52 -0.73 -0.37
C ILE A 82 -20.44 0.07 0.56
N ALA A 83 -21.73 0.11 0.27
CA ALA A 83 -22.71 0.81 1.09
C ALA A 83 -22.85 0.15 2.48
N TYR A 84 -22.88 -1.17 2.55
CA TYR A 84 -22.96 -1.92 3.79
C TYR A 84 -21.73 -1.68 4.70
N GLU A 85 -20.53 -1.69 4.12
CA GLU A 85 -19.26 -1.48 4.82
C GLU A 85 -18.92 0.01 5.04
N ASN A 86 -19.76 0.93 4.55
CA ASN A 86 -19.51 2.36 4.58
C ASN A 86 -18.15 2.74 3.93
N GLY A 87 -17.84 2.08 2.81
CA GLY A 87 -16.60 2.26 2.08
C GLY A 87 -16.49 3.61 1.35
N SER A 88 -15.26 4.13 1.24
CA SER A 88 -14.97 5.29 0.39
C SER A 88 -15.01 4.91 -1.09
N THR A 89 -15.40 5.86 -1.96
CA THR A 89 -15.41 5.71 -3.41
C THR A 89 -14.57 6.78 -4.09
N ALA A 90 -14.02 6.45 -5.25
CA ALA A 90 -13.33 7.39 -6.13
C ALA A 90 -14.30 8.22 -7.00
N GLY A 91 -15.59 7.83 -7.02
CA GLY A 91 -16.63 8.55 -7.74
C GLY A 91 -17.07 7.90 -9.05
N PHE A 92 -16.54 6.73 -9.38
CA PHE A 92 -17.04 5.95 -10.50
C PHE A 92 -18.42 5.36 -10.22
N VAL A 93 -19.17 5.07 -11.29
CA VAL A 93 -20.54 4.55 -11.17
C VAL A 93 -20.66 3.15 -11.76
N ALA A 94 -21.70 2.42 -11.33
CA ALA A 94 -21.98 1.08 -11.83
C ALA A 94 -22.13 1.07 -13.37
N TYR A 95 -21.53 0.07 -14.01
CA TYR A 95 -21.51 -0.16 -15.46
C TYR A 95 -20.74 0.90 -16.27
N GLU A 96 -19.98 1.76 -15.62
CA GLU A 96 -19.04 2.66 -16.30
C GLU A 96 -17.89 1.86 -16.93
N CYS A 97 -17.50 2.24 -18.17
CA CYS A 97 -16.33 1.67 -18.83
C CYS A 97 -15.09 2.51 -18.48
N VAL A 98 -14.09 1.87 -17.95
CA VAL A 98 -12.87 2.49 -17.41
C VAL A 98 -11.67 1.64 -17.80
N THR A 99 -10.45 2.16 -17.64
CA THR A 99 -9.25 1.36 -17.83
C THR A 99 -8.76 0.77 -16.49
N TYR A 100 -7.92 -0.26 -16.53
CA TYR A 100 -7.21 -0.72 -15.33
C TYR A 100 -6.40 0.41 -14.69
N ARG A 101 -5.82 1.30 -15.50
CA ARG A 101 -5.10 2.48 -15.05
C ARG A 101 -6.00 3.38 -14.20
N ASP A 102 -7.22 3.70 -14.67
CA ASP A 102 -8.18 4.51 -13.92
C ASP A 102 -8.51 3.87 -12.56
N MET A 103 -8.68 2.55 -12.53
CA MET A 103 -8.94 1.81 -11.30
C MET A 103 -7.77 1.87 -10.32
N LEU A 104 -6.53 1.74 -10.80
CA LEU A 104 -5.35 1.85 -9.94
C LEU A 104 -5.21 3.27 -9.35
N TYR A 105 -5.39 4.32 -10.15
CA TYR A 105 -5.40 5.69 -9.65
C TYR A 105 -6.53 5.92 -8.64
N GLY A 106 -7.74 5.44 -8.92
CA GLY A 106 -8.86 5.53 -8.00
C GLY A 106 -8.64 4.79 -6.69
N ALA A 107 -8.02 3.61 -6.73
CA ALA A 107 -7.69 2.83 -5.53
C ALA A 107 -6.65 3.52 -4.64
N VAL A 108 -5.57 4.04 -5.23
CA VAL A 108 -4.43 4.59 -4.49
C VAL A 108 -4.68 6.02 -4.02
N LEU A 109 -5.15 6.92 -4.92
CA LEU A 109 -5.28 8.34 -4.60
C LEU A 109 -6.59 8.68 -3.88
N SER A 110 -7.69 8.08 -4.31
CA SER A 110 -9.01 8.36 -3.76
C SER A 110 -9.50 7.32 -2.76
N SER A 111 -8.68 6.26 -2.55
CA SER A 111 -9.06 5.14 -1.68
C SER A 111 -10.37 4.46 -2.09
N GLY A 112 -10.65 4.40 -3.40
CA GLY A 112 -11.91 3.88 -3.98
C GLY A 112 -12.07 2.38 -3.74
N ALA A 113 -13.13 1.99 -3.01
CA ALA A 113 -13.44 0.58 -2.79
C ALA A 113 -13.97 -0.09 -4.08
N GLU A 114 -14.75 0.64 -4.89
CA GLU A 114 -15.21 0.17 -6.19
C GLU A 114 -14.04 -0.19 -7.11
N CYS A 115 -12.95 0.56 -7.02
CA CYS A 115 -11.76 0.27 -7.80
C CYS A 115 -11.12 -1.05 -7.38
N CYS A 116 -10.92 -1.26 -6.07
CA CYS A 116 -10.33 -2.49 -5.54
C CYS A 116 -11.17 -3.72 -5.84
N LEU A 117 -12.49 -3.65 -5.63
CA LEU A 117 -13.41 -4.75 -5.90
C LEU A 117 -13.50 -5.08 -7.41
N THR A 118 -13.48 -4.05 -8.26
CA THR A 118 -13.44 -4.23 -9.72
C THR A 118 -12.14 -4.92 -10.14
N LEU A 119 -10.98 -4.44 -9.69
CA LEU A 119 -9.68 -5.07 -9.97
C LEU A 119 -9.68 -6.55 -9.55
N ALA A 120 -10.12 -6.85 -8.33
CA ALA A 120 -10.19 -8.21 -7.82
C ALA A 120 -11.07 -9.12 -8.68
N SER A 121 -12.25 -8.64 -9.07
CA SER A 121 -13.20 -9.39 -9.90
C SER A 121 -12.60 -9.76 -11.27
N TYR A 122 -11.90 -8.84 -11.93
CA TYR A 122 -11.33 -9.09 -13.25
C TYR A 122 -10.04 -9.90 -13.23
N ILE A 123 -9.20 -9.75 -12.21
CA ILE A 123 -7.89 -10.41 -12.16
C ILE A 123 -8.02 -11.86 -11.71
N SER A 124 -8.86 -12.13 -10.71
CA SER A 124 -8.95 -13.46 -10.09
C SER A 124 -10.35 -14.09 -10.12
N GLY A 125 -11.36 -13.36 -10.64
CA GLY A 125 -12.73 -13.84 -10.74
C GLY A 125 -13.58 -13.59 -9.49
N SER A 126 -12.97 -13.37 -8.33
CA SER A 126 -13.66 -13.02 -7.09
C SER A 126 -12.75 -12.30 -6.09
N GLU A 127 -13.35 -11.56 -5.15
CA GLU A 127 -12.60 -10.95 -4.05
C GLU A 127 -11.86 -12.00 -3.21
N TRP A 128 -12.47 -13.17 -2.97
CA TRP A 128 -11.87 -14.23 -2.16
C TRP A 128 -10.57 -14.76 -2.80
N GLU A 129 -10.59 -15.07 -4.08
CA GLU A 129 -9.40 -15.55 -4.82
C GLU A 129 -8.32 -14.49 -4.90
N PHE A 130 -8.70 -13.21 -5.00
CA PHE A 130 -7.74 -12.11 -4.94
C PHE A 130 -7.07 -11.97 -3.56
N VAL A 131 -7.83 -12.16 -2.49
CA VAL A 131 -7.31 -12.16 -1.11
C VAL A 131 -6.28 -13.28 -0.91
N GLU A 132 -6.44 -14.44 -1.55
CA GLU A 132 -5.42 -15.51 -1.54
C GLU A 132 -4.11 -15.04 -2.22
N LEU A 133 -4.20 -14.27 -3.32
CA LEU A 133 -3.02 -13.67 -3.95
C LEU A 133 -2.36 -12.64 -3.00
N MET A 134 -3.14 -11.79 -2.34
CA MET A 134 -2.63 -10.83 -1.37
C MET A 134 -1.88 -11.51 -0.21
N ASN A 135 -2.47 -12.56 0.37
CA ASN A 135 -1.84 -13.30 1.46
C ASN A 135 -0.60 -14.08 0.99
N SER A 136 -0.60 -14.58 -0.24
CA SER A 136 0.58 -15.21 -0.85
C SER A 136 1.71 -14.19 -1.01
N LYS A 137 1.40 -12.99 -1.51
CA LYS A 137 2.37 -11.89 -1.63
C LYS A 137 2.89 -11.43 -0.26
N ALA A 138 2.02 -11.30 0.74
CA ALA A 138 2.43 -10.95 2.11
C ALA A 138 3.45 -11.96 2.64
N LYS A 139 3.21 -13.25 2.44
CA LYS A 139 4.15 -14.31 2.82
C LYS A 139 5.47 -14.23 2.04
N GLU A 140 5.43 -13.96 0.75
CA GLU A 140 6.61 -13.75 -0.11
C GLU A 140 7.49 -12.61 0.40
N LEU A 141 6.86 -11.50 0.81
CA LEU A 141 7.53 -10.31 1.34
C LEU A 141 8.00 -10.46 2.79
N GLY A 142 7.65 -11.56 3.47
CA GLY A 142 8.00 -11.78 4.86
C GLY A 142 7.14 -11.01 5.87
N MET A 143 5.94 -10.57 5.49
CA MET A 143 4.95 -9.91 6.35
C MET A 143 4.30 -10.94 7.29
N SER A 144 5.04 -11.38 8.31
CA SER A 144 4.68 -12.52 9.16
C SER A 144 3.51 -12.27 10.12
N ASP A 145 3.22 -11.01 10.41
CA ASP A 145 2.15 -10.57 11.29
C ASP A 145 1.02 -9.87 10.53
N THR A 146 0.79 -10.29 9.28
CA THR A 146 -0.25 -9.74 8.40
C THR A 146 -1.21 -10.82 7.92
N SER A 147 -2.48 -10.49 7.91
CA SER A 147 -3.56 -11.29 7.33
C SER A 147 -4.57 -10.38 6.65
N PHE A 148 -4.84 -10.62 5.39
CA PHE A 148 -5.86 -9.93 4.63
C PHE A 148 -7.11 -10.80 4.50
N THR A 149 -8.31 -10.20 4.64
CA THR A 149 -9.61 -10.88 4.48
C THR A 149 -10.49 -10.21 3.44
N ASN A 150 -10.10 -9.03 2.94
CA ASN A 150 -10.77 -8.28 1.89
C ASN A 150 -9.77 -7.35 1.19
N VAL A 151 -10.16 -6.79 0.05
CA VAL A 151 -9.29 -5.97 -0.81
C VAL A 151 -9.31 -4.48 -0.47
N CYS A 152 -10.22 -4.03 0.41
CA CYS A 152 -10.47 -2.62 0.68
C CYS A 152 -9.96 -2.14 2.04
N GLY A 153 -9.70 -3.05 2.98
CA GLY A 153 -9.41 -2.73 4.37
C GLY A 153 -10.66 -2.52 5.22
N PHE A 154 -11.78 -3.15 4.83
CA PHE A 154 -12.99 -3.20 5.65
C PHE A 154 -12.73 -3.93 6.96
N GLN A 155 -13.44 -3.52 8.01
CA GLN A 155 -13.20 -4.01 9.35
C GLN A 155 -13.52 -5.51 9.49
N ASN A 156 -12.51 -6.28 9.90
CA ASN A 156 -12.63 -7.69 10.24
C ASN A 156 -11.57 -8.03 11.29
N TYR A 157 -11.90 -8.87 12.28
CA TYR A 157 -10.95 -9.25 13.33
C TYR A 157 -9.73 -10.04 12.82
N GLU A 158 -9.91 -10.76 11.72
CA GLU A 158 -8.83 -11.51 11.06
C GLU A 158 -8.09 -10.67 10.01
N HIS A 159 -8.48 -9.39 9.82
CA HIS A 159 -7.83 -8.44 8.92
C HIS A 159 -6.91 -7.52 9.72
N TYR A 160 -5.64 -7.85 9.76
CA TYR A 160 -4.65 -7.13 10.57
C TYR A 160 -3.28 -7.07 9.89
N SER A 161 -2.46 -6.15 10.37
CA SER A 161 -1.06 -6.00 10.00
C SER A 161 -0.27 -5.38 11.14
N THR A 162 0.97 -4.96 10.87
CA THR A 162 1.82 -4.16 11.75
C THR A 162 2.42 -3.00 10.97
N ALA A 163 2.91 -1.95 11.64
CA ALA A 163 3.60 -0.86 10.97
C ALA A 163 4.87 -1.37 10.27
N SER A 164 5.54 -2.36 10.84
CA SER A 164 6.71 -3.01 10.26
C SER A 164 6.36 -3.71 8.94
N ASP A 165 5.31 -4.53 8.90
CA ASP A 165 4.90 -5.26 7.71
C ASP A 165 4.41 -4.30 6.60
N ILE A 166 3.65 -3.26 6.96
CA ILE A 166 3.22 -2.23 5.99
C ILE A 166 4.43 -1.48 5.41
N SER A 167 5.48 -1.25 6.19
CA SER A 167 6.72 -0.65 5.67
C SER A 167 7.41 -1.56 4.64
N LEU A 168 7.47 -2.88 4.88
CA LEU A 168 7.99 -3.84 3.90
C LEU A 168 7.19 -3.80 2.60
N LEU A 169 5.86 -3.79 2.71
CA LEU A 169 4.95 -3.72 1.56
C LEU A 169 5.15 -2.42 0.78
N LEU A 170 5.18 -1.27 1.46
CA LEU A 170 5.30 0.02 0.80
C LEU A 170 6.65 0.15 0.06
N ARG A 171 7.74 -0.29 0.68
CA ARG A 171 9.06 -0.30 0.04
C ARG A 171 9.05 -1.14 -1.23
N TYR A 172 8.54 -2.36 -1.16
CA TYR A 172 8.40 -3.22 -2.32
C TYR A 172 7.56 -2.58 -3.43
N ALA A 173 6.42 -1.99 -3.06
CA ALA A 173 5.54 -1.34 -4.03
C ALA A 173 6.22 -0.13 -4.71
N LEU A 174 7.01 0.65 -3.97
CA LEU A 174 7.73 1.81 -4.51
C LEU A 174 8.87 1.45 -5.48
N GLU A 175 9.35 0.20 -5.49
CA GLU A 175 10.29 -0.31 -6.50
C GLU A 175 9.63 -0.57 -7.86
N ASN A 176 8.29 -0.63 -7.91
CA ASN A 176 7.55 -0.79 -9.14
C ASN A 176 7.26 0.58 -9.79
N ASP A 177 7.74 0.79 -11.01
CA ASP A 177 7.62 2.09 -11.72
C ASP A 177 6.16 2.56 -11.84
N THR A 178 5.22 1.66 -12.13
CA THR A 178 3.80 2.00 -12.26
C THR A 178 3.20 2.42 -10.91
N PHE A 179 3.49 1.68 -9.85
CA PHE A 179 3.02 2.04 -8.52
C PHE A 179 3.63 3.37 -8.07
N TYR A 180 4.92 3.55 -8.30
CA TYR A 180 5.63 4.79 -7.94
C TYR A 180 5.04 6.01 -8.66
N GLU A 181 4.78 5.90 -9.98
CA GLU A 181 4.12 6.95 -10.75
C GLU A 181 2.77 7.34 -10.15
N ILE A 182 1.91 6.35 -9.86
CA ILE A 182 0.58 6.59 -9.29
C ILE A 182 0.69 7.21 -7.89
N PHE A 183 1.55 6.66 -7.04
CA PHE A 183 1.66 7.07 -5.64
C PHE A 183 2.22 8.49 -5.47
N THR A 184 3.01 8.97 -6.43
CA THR A 184 3.66 10.30 -6.40
C THR A 184 2.98 11.36 -7.28
N SER A 185 1.84 11.04 -7.91
CA SER A 185 1.11 11.94 -8.84
C SER A 185 0.25 13.02 -8.17
#